data_55f3a98b684b62a4423e23a3ba889bb2
#
_entry.id   55f3a98b684b62a4423e23a3ba889bb2
#
_cell.length_a   1.000
_cell.length_b   1.000
_cell.length_c   1.000
_cell.angle_alpha   90.00
_cell.angle_beta   90.00
_cell.angle_gamma   90.00
#
_symmetry.space_group_name_H-M   'P 1'
#
loop_
_entity.id
_entity.type
_entity.pdbx_description
1 polymer ?
#
loop_
_entity_poly.entity_id
_entity_poly.type
_entity_poly.pdbx_seq_one_letter_code
_entity_poly.pdbx_strand_id
1 'polypeptide(L)'
;KGLTSHHFFQGMEFTTDPERVHEWAPLLMEGREKIPVAATKMDNGTDVNFGEISRKLIHWLSEQPGCGVATNHRVVGLKRTGRGWDVTIQAKGGSKIQNSAKFVFVGAGGGSLPLLQMSGIAEGKGFGGFPIGGQWLVCDNPAVVSRHQAKVYGQSPGAAPTMAVPHLDTRVIDGKKSLLFGPYAAWTTKFLHKHGSFFDLPSSMRPDNVSSLIKV
;
A
#
# COMPACT_ATOMS: atom_id res chain seq x y z
N LYS A 1 -24.47 12.57 2.68
CA LYS A 1 -25.61 12.91 1.81
C LYS A 1 -25.17 13.60 0.51
N GLY A 2 -24.25 14.57 0.53
CA GLY A 2 -23.81 15.27 -0.70
C GLY A 2 -23.11 14.36 -1.74
N LEU A 3 -22.44 13.28 -1.33
CA LEU A 3 -21.75 12.37 -2.25
C LEU A 3 -22.71 11.58 -3.15
N THR A 4 -23.92 11.26 -2.70
CA THR A 4 -24.88 10.45 -3.46
C THR A 4 -25.37 11.11 -4.73
N SER A 5 -25.23 12.44 -4.84
CA SER A 5 -25.56 13.20 -6.05
C SER A 5 -24.37 13.42 -6.99
N HIS A 6 -23.16 12.99 -6.61
CA HIS A 6 -21.97 13.21 -7.39
C HIS A 6 -21.81 12.11 -8.47
N HIS A 7 -21.45 12.49 -9.68
CA HIS A 7 -21.39 11.57 -10.84
C HIS A 7 -20.43 10.38 -10.66
N PHE A 8 -19.37 10.50 -9.84
CA PHE A 8 -18.49 9.38 -9.52
C PHE A 8 -19.07 8.36 -8.54
N PHE A 9 -20.18 8.72 -7.86
CA PHE A 9 -20.80 7.89 -6.83
C PHE A 9 -22.24 7.53 -7.20
N GLN A 10 -22.51 7.32 -8.48
CA GLN A 10 -23.82 6.85 -8.95
C GLN A 10 -24.16 5.50 -8.31
N GLY A 11 -25.35 5.39 -7.77
CA GLY A 11 -25.80 4.19 -7.06
C GLY A 11 -25.38 4.11 -5.58
N MET A 12 -24.67 5.14 -5.06
CA MET A 12 -24.37 5.19 -3.63
C MET A 12 -25.65 5.44 -2.81
N GLU A 13 -25.92 4.57 -1.86
CA GLU A 13 -26.97 4.73 -0.88
C GLU A 13 -26.46 5.47 0.36
N PHE A 14 -27.35 6.18 1.04
CA PHE A 14 -27.09 6.85 2.33
C PHE A 14 -28.19 6.51 3.31
N THR A 15 -27.83 6.18 4.54
CA THR A 15 -28.81 5.98 5.62
C THR A 15 -28.30 6.51 6.95
N THR A 16 -29.24 6.84 7.82
CA THR A 16 -29.04 7.07 9.26
C THR A 16 -29.83 6.08 10.10
N ASP A 17 -30.47 5.11 9.44
CA ASP A 17 -31.25 4.07 10.09
C ASP A 17 -30.30 2.94 10.58
N PRO A 18 -30.26 2.66 11.89
CA PRO A 18 -29.43 1.59 12.45
C PRO A 18 -29.75 0.21 11.89
N GLU A 19 -31.02 -0.10 11.62
CA GLU A 19 -31.43 -1.38 11.05
C GLU A 19 -30.86 -1.58 9.65
N ARG A 20 -30.90 -0.52 8.84
CA ARG A 20 -30.32 -0.54 7.50
C ARG A 20 -28.80 -0.69 7.54
N VAL A 21 -28.11 -0.05 8.48
CA VAL A 21 -26.66 -0.24 8.68
C VAL A 21 -26.37 -1.65 9.16
N HIS A 22 -27.22 -2.24 10.03
CA HIS A 22 -27.09 -3.61 10.47
C HIS A 22 -27.21 -4.61 9.30
N GLU A 23 -28.15 -4.41 8.38
CA GLU A 23 -28.28 -5.22 7.16
C GLU A 23 -27.00 -5.18 6.31
N TRP A 24 -26.37 -4.03 6.18
CA TRP A 24 -25.16 -3.85 5.38
C TRP A 24 -23.90 -4.42 6.05
N ALA A 25 -23.80 -4.28 7.36
CA ALA A 25 -22.60 -4.64 8.12
C ALA A 25 -22.97 -5.07 9.55
N PRO A 26 -23.52 -6.29 9.73
CA PRO A 26 -24.04 -6.76 11.00
C PRO A 26 -23.04 -6.67 12.16
N LEU A 27 -21.78 -7.08 11.91
CA LEU A 27 -20.75 -7.10 12.95
C LEU A 27 -20.41 -5.71 13.51
N LEU A 28 -20.65 -4.66 12.75
CA LEU A 28 -20.38 -3.28 13.22
C LEU A 28 -21.48 -2.75 14.15
N MET A 29 -22.66 -3.34 14.11
CA MET A 29 -23.80 -2.88 14.89
C MET A 29 -23.99 -3.65 16.21
N GLU A 30 -23.26 -4.75 16.40
CA GLU A 30 -23.30 -5.49 17.65
C GLU A 30 -22.87 -4.61 18.83
N GLY A 31 -23.73 -4.47 19.84
CA GLY A 31 -23.50 -3.61 21.01
C GLY A 31 -23.65 -2.11 20.76
N ARG A 32 -24.22 -1.71 19.63
CA ARG A 32 -24.38 -0.28 19.24
C ARG A 32 -25.83 0.19 19.12
N GLU A 33 -26.79 -0.51 19.65
CA GLU A 33 -28.23 -0.27 19.44
C GLU A 33 -28.69 1.15 19.81
N LYS A 34 -27.93 1.84 20.66
CA LYS A 34 -28.28 3.20 21.16
C LYS A 34 -27.37 4.32 20.64
N ILE A 35 -26.46 4.01 19.74
CA ILE A 35 -25.49 5.00 19.24
C ILE A 35 -25.98 5.52 17.89
N PRO A 36 -26.13 6.86 17.71
CA PRO A 36 -26.44 7.42 16.40
C PRO A 36 -25.41 7.01 15.35
N VAL A 37 -25.90 6.57 14.20
CA VAL A 37 -25.05 6.11 13.10
C VAL A 37 -25.45 6.80 11.80
N ALA A 38 -24.51 6.89 10.88
CA ALA A 38 -24.75 7.25 9.50
C ALA A 38 -23.79 6.44 8.61
N ALA A 39 -24.28 5.95 7.49
CA ALA A 39 -23.45 5.18 6.57
C ALA A 39 -23.79 5.50 5.11
N THR A 40 -22.80 5.31 4.26
CA THR A 40 -22.99 5.22 2.81
C THR A 40 -22.56 3.82 2.35
N LYS A 41 -23.24 3.30 1.34
CA LYS A 41 -22.95 1.99 0.74
C LYS A 41 -22.85 2.12 -0.76
N MET A 42 -21.94 1.36 -1.33
CA MET A 42 -21.76 1.23 -2.77
C MET A 42 -21.45 -0.23 -3.11
N ASP A 43 -22.20 -0.82 -4.04
CA ASP A 43 -22.12 -2.25 -4.33
C ASP A 43 -21.05 -2.62 -5.37
N ASN A 44 -20.57 -1.65 -6.14
CA ASN A 44 -19.61 -1.86 -7.23
C ASN A 44 -18.14 -1.84 -6.79
N GLY A 45 -17.87 -2.07 -5.53
CA GLY A 45 -16.50 -2.25 -5.01
C GLY A 45 -15.91 -3.60 -5.42
N THR A 46 -14.59 -3.65 -5.55
CA THR A 46 -13.86 -4.88 -5.90
C THR A 46 -12.76 -5.18 -4.90
N ASP A 47 -12.71 -6.43 -4.43
CA ASP A 47 -11.55 -6.93 -3.70
C ASP A 47 -10.49 -7.45 -4.67
N VAL A 48 -9.24 -7.02 -4.51
CA VAL A 48 -8.15 -7.35 -5.43
C VAL A 48 -7.05 -8.12 -4.71
N ASN A 49 -6.74 -9.32 -5.20
CA ASN A 49 -5.53 -10.04 -4.82
C ASN A 49 -4.33 -9.45 -5.56
N PHE A 50 -3.67 -8.44 -4.96
CA PHE A 50 -2.53 -7.76 -5.57
C PHE A 50 -1.33 -8.70 -5.83
N GLY A 51 -1.16 -9.73 -5.01
CA GLY A 51 -0.12 -10.73 -5.23
C GLY A 51 -0.35 -11.50 -6.52
N GLU A 52 -1.58 -11.96 -6.74
CA GLU A 52 -1.95 -12.70 -7.95
C GLU A 52 -1.90 -11.83 -9.21
N ILE A 53 -2.41 -10.60 -9.14
CA ILE A 53 -2.35 -9.70 -10.30
C ILE A 53 -0.90 -9.36 -10.68
N SER A 54 -0.02 -9.17 -9.67
CA SER A 54 1.40 -8.93 -9.91
C SER A 54 2.07 -10.13 -10.56
N ARG A 55 1.80 -11.36 -10.09
CA ARG A 55 2.33 -12.59 -10.70
C ARG A 55 1.90 -12.73 -12.15
N LYS A 56 0.60 -12.50 -12.43
CA LYS A 56 0.06 -12.59 -13.80
C LYS A 56 0.65 -11.54 -14.74
N LEU A 57 0.79 -10.30 -14.28
CA LEU A 57 1.40 -9.24 -15.08
C LEU A 57 2.87 -9.50 -15.38
N ILE A 58 3.65 -9.96 -14.39
CA ILE A 58 5.06 -10.30 -14.58
C ILE A 58 5.22 -11.51 -15.51
N HIS A 59 4.37 -12.52 -15.37
CA HIS A 59 4.37 -13.67 -16.26
C HIS A 59 4.05 -13.24 -17.69
N TRP A 60 2.99 -12.47 -17.90
CA TRP A 60 2.65 -11.94 -19.21
C TRP A 60 3.78 -11.11 -19.83
N LEU A 61 4.42 -10.23 -19.04
CA LEU A 61 5.57 -9.44 -19.51
C LEU A 61 6.76 -10.32 -19.93
N SER A 62 7.01 -11.41 -19.19
CA SER A 62 8.12 -12.32 -19.52
C SER A 62 7.95 -13.05 -20.86
N GLU A 63 6.73 -13.12 -21.36
CA GLU A 63 6.40 -13.73 -22.66
C GLU A 63 6.40 -12.72 -23.83
N GLN A 64 6.51 -11.40 -23.54
CA GLN A 64 6.48 -10.39 -24.59
C GLN A 64 7.85 -10.27 -25.29
N PRO A 65 7.88 -10.18 -26.64
CA PRO A 65 9.11 -9.92 -27.37
C PRO A 65 9.80 -8.63 -26.91
N GLY A 66 11.11 -8.70 -26.66
CA GLY A 66 11.89 -7.56 -26.21
C GLY A 66 11.75 -7.20 -24.72
N CYS A 67 10.95 -7.94 -23.96
CA CYS A 67 10.84 -7.82 -22.52
C CYS A 67 11.67 -8.90 -21.81
N GLY A 68 12.34 -8.51 -20.73
CA GLY A 68 13.05 -9.44 -19.86
C GLY A 68 12.73 -9.19 -18.40
N VAL A 69 12.51 -10.26 -17.63
CA VAL A 69 12.26 -10.20 -16.19
C VAL A 69 13.37 -10.94 -15.46
N ALA A 70 14.11 -10.23 -14.61
CA ALA A 70 15.18 -10.80 -13.80
C ALA A 70 14.80 -10.73 -12.32
N THR A 71 14.34 -11.85 -11.75
CA THR A 71 14.09 -11.99 -10.32
C THR A 71 15.37 -12.26 -9.55
N ASN A 72 15.36 -12.08 -8.22
CA ASN A 72 16.55 -12.24 -7.36
C ASN A 72 17.73 -11.33 -7.73
N HIS A 73 17.45 -10.21 -8.37
CA HIS A 73 18.42 -9.19 -8.73
C HIS A 73 18.10 -7.89 -7.99
N ARG A 74 19.14 -7.25 -7.47
CA ARG A 74 19.03 -5.98 -6.73
C ARG A 74 19.82 -4.91 -7.46
N VAL A 75 19.20 -3.77 -7.74
CA VAL A 75 19.92 -2.59 -8.21
C VAL A 75 20.72 -2.02 -7.04
N VAL A 76 22.03 -1.90 -7.22
CA VAL A 76 22.99 -1.42 -6.21
C VAL A 76 23.78 -0.21 -6.68
N GLY A 77 23.54 0.27 -7.90
CA GLY A 77 24.13 1.49 -8.46
C GLY A 77 23.28 2.06 -9.57
N LEU A 78 23.11 3.38 -9.55
CA LEU A 78 22.50 4.17 -10.62
C LEU A 78 23.40 5.38 -10.88
N LYS A 79 23.90 5.50 -12.10
CA LYS A 79 24.73 6.63 -12.50
C LYS A 79 24.21 7.23 -13.80
N ARG A 80 23.91 8.51 -13.80
CA ARG A 80 23.51 9.23 -15.01
C ARG A 80 24.71 9.38 -15.95
N THR A 81 24.48 9.17 -17.23
CA THR A 81 25.46 9.35 -18.31
C THR A 81 24.90 10.34 -19.34
N GLY A 82 25.73 10.76 -20.29
CA GLY A 82 25.27 11.63 -21.39
C GLY A 82 24.21 10.97 -22.32
N ARG A 83 24.05 9.63 -22.25
CA ARG A 83 23.14 8.86 -23.13
C ARG A 83 22.02 8.13 -22.37
N GLY A 84 21.93 8.32 -21.05
CA GLY A 84 20.97 7.60 -20.20
C GLY A 84 21.56 7.25 -18.84
N TRP A 85 21.56 5.99 -18.48
CA TRP A 85 21.91 5.49 -17.15
C TRP A 85 22.79 4.25 -17.22
N ASP A 86 23.81 4.20 -16.37
CA ASP A 86 24.48 2.96 -16.02
C ASP A 86 23.85 2.39 -14.75
N VAL A 87 23.35 1.18 -14.84
CA VAL A 87 22.65 0.46 -13.78
C VAL A 87 23.51 -0.70 -13.31
N THR A 88 23.96 -0.65 -12.07
CA THR A 88 24.69 -1.77 -11.46
C THR A 88 23.71 -2.68 -10.74
N ILE A 89 23.71 -3.93 -11.11
CA ILE A 89 22.79 -4.97 -10.62
C ILE A 89 23.60 -6.05 -9.93
N GLN A 90 23.13 -6.50 -8.78
CA GLN A 90 23.70 -7.61 -8.04
C GLN A 90 22.72 -8.78 -8.02
N ALA A 91 23.12 -9.92 -8.59
CA ALA A 91 22.41 -11.18 -8.45
C ALA A 91 22.57 -11.73 -7.02
N LYS A 92 21.58 -12.45 -6.52
CA LYS A 92 21.65 -13.09 -5.20
C LYS A 92 22.81 -14.10 -5.17
N GLY A 93 23.81 -13.84 -4.31
CA GLY A 93 25.01 -14.68 -4.21
C GLY A 93 25.99 -14.61 -5.38
N GLY A 94 25.76 -13.68 -6.33
CA GLY A 94 26.56 -13.57 -7.55
C GLY A 94 27.38 -12.28 -7.67
N SER A 95 28.05 -12.15 -8.83
CA SER A 95 28.81 -10.97 -9.21
C SER A 95 27.90 -9.78 -9.53
N LYS A 96 28.48 -8.59 -9.52
CA LYS A 96 27.81 -7.37 -10.02
C LYS A 96 27.84 -7.35 -11.55
N ILE A 97 26.72 -7.01 -12.15
CA ILE A 97 26.54 -6.82 -13.59
C ILE A 97 26.24 -5.35 -13.84
N GLN A 98 26.80 -4.78 -14.89
CA GLN A 98 26.54 -3.42 -15.31
C GLN A 98 25.76 -3.42 -16.62
N ASN A 99 24.62 -2.74 -16.64
CA ASN A 99 23.80 -2.55 -17.83
C ASN A 99 23.60 -1.05 -18.07
N SER A 100 23.48 -0.67 -19.35
CA SER A 100 23.12 0.68 -19.74
C SER A 100 21.68 0.74 -20.18
N ALA A 101 20.95 1.80 -19.77
CA ALA A 101 19.56 2.02 -20.10
C ALA A 101 19.33 3.48 -20.52
N LYS A 102 18.50 3.70 -21.52
CA LYS A 102 18.10 5.06 -21.94
C LYS A 102 17.22 5.73 -20.86
N PHE A 103 16.42 4.95 -20.17
CA PHE A 103 15.48 5.40 -19.14
C PHE A 103 15.42 4.37 -18.00
N VAL A 104 15.22 4.83 -16.77
CA VAL A 104 15.00 3.99 -15.59
C VAL A 104 13.72 4.44 -14.90
N PHE A 105 12.79 3.51 -14.73
CA PHE A 105 11.61 3.70 -13.91
C PHE A 105 11.81 3.03 -12.53
N VAL A 106 11.66 3.79 -11.46
CA VAL A 106 11.85 3.28 -10.09
C VAL A 106 10.48 2.95 -9.49
N GLY A 107 10.11 1.68 -9.52
CA GLY A 107 8.87 1.14 -8.94
C GLY A 107 9.14 0.24 -7.74
N ALA A 108 10.07 0.60 -6.84
CA ALA A 108 10.61 -0.27 -5.80
C ALA A 108 9.90 -0.15 -4.43
N GLY A 109 8.71 0.49 -4.37
CA GLY A 109 7.98 0.68 -3.12
C GLY A 109 8.83 1.37 -2.06
N GLY A 110 8.95 0.80 -0.86
CA GLY A 110 9.82 1.34 0.20
C GLY A 110 11.31 1.40 -0.16
N GLY A 111 11.75 0.65 -1.17
CA GLY A 111 13.11 0.73 -1.71
C GLY A 111 13.35 1.88 -2.68
N SER A 112 12.33 2.68 -3.01
CA SER A 112 12.45 3.76 -4.00
C SER A 112 13.30 4.93 -3.51
N LEU A 113 13.20 5.30 -2.24
CA LEU A 113 13.98 6.41 -1.69
C LEU A 113 15.49 6.21 -1.79
N PRO A 114 16.06 5.06 -1.38
CA PRO A 114 17.48 4.78 -1.59
C PRO A 114 17.91 4.84 -3.06
N LEU A 115 17.09 4.37 -3.99
CA LEU A 115 17.36 4.43 -5.43
C LEU A 115 17.28 5.87 -5.97
N LEU A 116 16.30 6.65 -5.52
CA LEU A 116 16.20 8.07 -5.84
C LEU A 116 17.45 8.82 -5.38
N GLN A 117 17.87 8.60 -4.14
CA GLN A 117 19.07 9.21 -3.59
C GLN A 117 20.35 8.77 -4.36
N MET A 118 20.40 7.50 -4.77
CA MET A 118 21.52 6.92 -5.54
C MET A 118 21.60 7.52 -6.95
N SER A 119 20.46 7.88 -7.54
CA SER A 119 20.39 8.46 -8.89
C SER A 119 21.11 9.81 -9.00
N GLY A 120 21.23 10.54 -7.90
CA GLY A 120 21.89 11.86 -7.85
C GLY A 120 21.18 12.97 -8.64
N ILE A 121 19.91 12.77 -9.07
CA ILE A 121 19.16 13.82 -9.76
C ILE A 121 18.83 14.97 -8.80
N ALA A 122 18.85 16.20 -9.32
CA ALA A 122 18.64 17.40 -8.51
C ALA A 122 17.25 17.42 -7.87
N GLU A 123 16.25 16.94 -8.60
CA GLU A 123 14.85 16.84 -8.18
C GLU A 123 14.63 15.85 -7.03
N GLY A 124 15.58 14.95 -6.78
CA GLY A 124 15.56 13.99 -5.67
C GLY A 124 16.04 14.55 -4.33
N LYS A 125 16.53 15.79 -4.29
CA LYS A 125 16.99 16.42 -3.05
C LYS A 125 15.83 16.79 -2.13
N GLY A 126 16.04 16.68 -0.83
CA GLY A 126 15.07 17.04 0.19
C GLY A 126 13.99 15.98 0.46
N PHE A 127 13.91 14.91 -0.34
CA PHE A 127 12.98 13.82 -0.08
C PHE A 127 13.49 12.94 1.06
N GLY A 128 12.64 12.77 2.09
CA GLY A 128 12.83 11.84 3.19
C GLY A 128 11.73 10.78 3.20
N GLY A 129 11.95 9.68 3.88
CA GLY A 129 10.95 8.62 4.09
C GLY A 129 10.68 8.45 5.58
N PHE A 130 9.41 8.48 5.97
CA PHE A 130 8.98 8.15 7.32
C PHE A 130 8.18 6.83 7.27
N PRO A 131 8.80 5.69 7.57
CA PRO A 131 8.16 4.40 7.39
C PRO A 131 7.14 4.12 8.50
N ILE A 132 5.88 3.99 8.10
CA ILE A 132 4.78 3.57 8.97
C ILE A 132 4.30 2.21 8.49
N GLY A 133 4.31 1.22 9.39
CA GLY A 133 3.71 -0.09 9.17
C GLY A 133 2.25 -0.08 9.58
N GLY A 134 1.44 -0.91 8.92
CA GLY A 134 0.07 -1.20 9.32
C GLY A 134 -0.03 -2.63 9.84
N GLN A 135 -0.43 -2.82 11.08
CA GLN A 135 -0.71 -4.13 11.65
C GLN A 135 -2.20 -4.42 11.57
N TRP A 136 -2.57 -5.66 11.28
CA TRP A 136 -3.95 -6.10 11.15
C TRP A 136 -4.24 -7.26 12.08
N LEU A 137 -5.40 -7.20 12.73
CA LEU A 137 -6.00 -8.37 13.33
C LEU A 137 -6.68 -9.17 12.23
N VAL A 138 -6.44 -10.47 12.20
CA VAL A 138 -7.01 -11.37 11.18
C VAL A 138 -7.91 -12.39 11.87
N CYS A 139 -9.15 -12.51 11.38
CA CYS A 139 -10.09 -13.52 11.82
C CYS A 139 -10.40 -14.48 10.67
N ASP A 140 -10.12 -15.76 10.88
CA ASP A 140 -10.37 -16.85 9.93
C ASP A 140 -11.50 -17.75 10.40
N ASN A 141 -12.19 -17.45 11.51
CA ASN A 141 -13.30 -18.26 12.02
C ASN A 141 -14.49 -18.18 11.04
N PRO A 142 -14.90 -19.31 10.40
CA PRO A 142 -15.96 -19.29 9.40
C PRO A 142 -17.30 -18.76 9.92
N ALA A 143 -17.63 -19.01 11.19
CA ALA A 143 -18.88 -18.54 11.81
C ALA A 143 -18.92 -17.01 11.93
N VAL A 144 -17.77 -16.35 12.06
CA VAL A 144 -17.67 -14.88 12.10
C VAL A 144 -17.54 -14.33 10.68
N VAL A 145 -16.65 -14.91 9.87
CA VAL A 145 -16.35 -14.45 8.50
C VAL A 145 -17.59 -14.50 7.59
N SER A 146 -18.47 -15.51 7.77
CA SER A 146 -19.70 -15.63 6.97
C SER A 146 -20.69 -14.48 7.18
N ARG A 147 -20.61 -13.80 8.32
CA ARG A 147 -21.54 -12.76 8.74
C ARG A 147 -21.17 -11.36 8.19
N HIS A 148 -20.05 -11.22 7.50
CA HIS A 148 -19.61 -9.94 6.96
C HIS A 148 -19.12 -10.08 5.51
N GLN A 149 -19.60 -9.20 4.63
CA GLN A 149 -19.30 -9.25 3.19
C GLN A 149 -18.70 -7.94 2.65
N ALA A 150 -18.58 -6.92 3.51
CA ALA A 150 -18.24 -5.58 3.10
C ALA A 150 -16.78 -5.23 3.41
N LYS A 151 -16.31 -4.14 2.82
CA LYS A 151 -15.17 -3.34 3.29
C LYS A 151 -15.75 -2.08 3.92
N VAL A 152 -15.52 -1.89 5.21
CA VAL A 152 -16.11 -0.79 5.96
C VAL A 152 -15.03 0.13 6.49
N TYR A 153 -15.11 1.39 6.11
CA TYR A 153 -14.22 2.45 6.54
C TYR A 153 -14.94 3.34 7.56
N GLY A 154 -14.34 3.52 8.73
CA GLY A 154 -14.82 4.49 9.70
C GLY A 154 -14.51 5.93 9.26
N GLN A 155 -15.28 6.86 9.79
CA GLN A 155 -14.97 8.28 9.61
C GLN A 155 -13.88 8.71 10.60
N SER A 156 -12.88 9.42 10.10
CA SER A 156 -11.84 10.00 10.95
C SER A 156 -12.41 11.17 11.76
N PRO A 157 -12.24 11.21 13.07
CA PRO A 157 -12.58 12.38 13.87
C PRO A 157 -11.62 13.53 13.56
N GLY A 158 -12.14 14.66 13.07
CA GLY A 158 -11.38 15.88 12.82
C GLY A 158 -10.36 15.76 11.68
N ALA A 159 -9.18 16.36 11.86
CA ALA A 159 -8.11 16.45 10.87
C ALA A 159 -7.16 15.22 10.86
N ALA A 160 -7.48 14.14 11.57
CA ALA A 160 -6.65 12.95 11.57
C ALA A 160 -6.59 12.32 10.17
N PRO A 161 -5.43 11.82 9.73
CA PRO A 161 -5.32 11.14 8.45
C PRO A 161 -6.30 9.96 8.37
N THR A 162 -6.91 9.75 7.20
CA THR A 162 -7.84 8.63 6.97
C THR A 162 -7.23 7.25 7.25
N MET A 163 -5.91 7.13 7.15
CA MET A 163 -5.15 5.92 7.49
C MET A 163 -5.10 5.63 9.01
N ALA A 164 -5.50 6.56 9.86
CA ALA A 164 -5.52 6.38 11.32
C ALA A 164 -6.79 5.67 11.83
N VAL A 165 -7.78 5.46 10.98
CA VAL A 165 -9.05 4.83 11.35
C VAL A 165 -9.04 3.36 10.93
N PRO A 166 -9.18 2.42 11.87
CA PRO A 166 -9.30 1.01 11.53
C PRO A 166 -10.50 0.72 10.62
N HIS A 167 -10.29 -0.18 9.68
CA HIS A 167 -11.29 -0.71 8.77
C HIS A 167 -11.69 -2.11 9.18
N LEU A 168 -12.88 -2.54 8.82
CA LEU A 168 -13.29 -3.95 8.89
C LEU A 168 -13.49 -4.45 7.45
N ASP A 169 -12.54 -5.21 6.96
CA ASP A 169 -12.49 -5.62 5.56
C ASP A 169 -12.66 -7.12 5.41
N THR A 170 -13.62 -7.54 4.59
CA THR A 170 -13.61 -8.89 4.02
C THR A 170 -12.57 -8.96 2.92
N ARG A 171 -11.66 -9.95 3.01
CA ARG A 171 -10.64 -10.23 2.01
C ARG A 171 -10.74 -11.66 1.52
N VAL A 172 -10.56 -11.85 0.22
CA VAL A 172 -10.42 -13.17 -0.39
C VAL A 172 -9.04 -13.27 -1.04
N ILE A 173 -8.15 -14.05 -0.41
CA ILE A 173 -6.77 -14.25 -0.87
C ILE A 173 -6.57 -15.74 -1.14
N ASP A 174 -6.21 -16.08 -2.36
CA ASP A 174 -5.97 -17.47 -2.81
C ASP A 174 -7.13 -18.40 -2.46
N GLY A 175 -8.38 -17.93 -2.63
CA GLY A 175 -9.61 -18.65 -2.33
C GLY A 175 -10.00 -18.70 -0.84
N LYS A 176 -9.16 -18.22 0.06
CA LYS A 176 -9.46 -18.17 1.48
C LYS A 176 -10.06 -16.81 1.84
N LYS A 177 -11.25 -16.86 2.47
CA LYS A 177 -11.93 -15.68 2.99
C LYS A 177 -11.53 -15.42 4.44
N SER A 178 -11.18 -14.19 4.75
CA SER A 178 -10.79 -13.72 6.08
C SER A 178 -11.38 -12.34 6.35
N LEU A 179 -11.56 -11.98 7.62
CA LEU A 179 -11.82 -10.61 8.04
C LEU A 179 -10.54 -9.98 8.56
N LEU A 180 -10.28 -8.77 8.15
CA LEU A 180 -9.16 -7.97 8.61
C LEU A 180 -9.68 -6.73 9.33
N PHE A 181 -9.19 -6.50 10.54
CA PHE A 181 -9.48 -5.29 11.29
C PHE A 181 -8.19 -4.50 11.55
N GLY A 182 -8.16 -3.27 11.09
CA GLY A 182 -6.98 -2.41 11.09
C GLY A 182 -7.03 -1.35 9.98
N PRO A 183 -5.89 -0.78 9.55
CA PRO A 183 -4.57 -1.01 10.12
C PRO A 183 -4.38 -0.31 11.48
N TYR A 184 -3.56 -0.90 12.34
CA TYR A 184 -3.00 -0.23 13.50
C TYR A 184 -1.63 0.30 13.12
N ALA A 185 -1.45 1.61 13.19
CA ALA A 185 -0.20 2.25 12.83
C ALA A 185 0.93 1.81 13.78
N ALA A 186 2.04 1.37 13.20
CA ALA A 186 3.26 1.04 13.92
C ALA A 186 4.44 1.72 13.25
N TRP A 187 5.27 2.39 14.05
CA TRP A 187 6.50 3.00 13.53
C TRP A 187 7.60 1.95 13.39
N THR A 188 8.41 2.09 12.37
CA THR A 188 9.60 1.26 12.14
C THR A 188 10.67 2.10 11.44
N THR A 189 11.91 1.66 11.51
CA THR A 189 13.01 2.27 10.72
C THR A 189 13.29 1.52 9.42
N LYS A 190 12.60 0.38 9.19
CA LYS A 190 12.75 -0.40 7.96
C LYS A 190 11.87 0.16 6.85
N PHE A 191 12.42 0.33 5.67
CA PHE A 191 11.66 0.74 4.48
C PHE A 191 10.93 -0.43 3.80
N LEU A 192 11.39 -1.65 4.00
CA LEU A 192 10.78 -2.87 3.49
C LEU A 192 10.57 -3.89 4.62
N HIS A 193 9.40 -4.50 4.67
CA HIS A 193 9.03 -5.42 5.74
C HIS A 193 9.99 -6.63 5.85
N LYS A 194 10.15 -7.40 4.76
CA LYS A 194 10.96 -8.63 4.76
C LYS A 194 12.44 -8.41 4.45
N HIS A 195 12.76 -7.41 3.65
CA HIS A 195 14.10 -7.17 3.10
C HIS A 195 14.72 -5.86 3.58
N GLY A 196 14.03 -5.14 4.46
CA GLY A 196 14.53 -3.90 5.06
C GLY A 196 15.45 -4.16 6.24
N SER A 197 16.31 -3.16 6.50
CA SER A 197 17.20 -3.09 7.64
C SER A 197 16.72 -2.00 8.62
N PHE A 198 16.99 -2.17 9.90
CA PHE A 198 16.78 -1.09 10.89
C PHE A 198 17.66 0.14 10.60
N PHE A 199 18.68 0.00 9.77
CA PHE A 199 19.52 1.09 9.30
C PHE A 199 18.97 1.80 8.04
N ASP A 200 17.83 1.40 7.48
CA ASP A 200 17.29 2.02 6.25
C ASP A 200 16.98 3.51 6.49
N LEU A 201 16.27 3.85 7.55
CA LEU A 201 15.97 5.25 7.88
C LEU A 201 17.23 6.04 8.22
N PRO A 202 18.08 5.64 9.17
CA PRO A 202 19.33 6.37 9.47
C PRO A 202 20.23 6.57 8.26
N SER A 203 20.39 5.54 7.42
CA SER A 203 21.25 5.62 6.22
C SER A 203 20.68 6.50 5.10
N SER A 204 19.38 6.78 5.14
CA SER A 204 18.69 7.68 4.20
C SER A 204 18.76 9.14 4.60
N MET A 205 19.15 9.43 5.84
CA MET A 205 19.24 10.81 6.36
C MET A 205 20.40 11.55 5.71
N ARG A 206 20.11 12.73 5.18
CA ARG A 206 21.07 13.62 4.53
C ARG A 206 20.82 15.05 4.98
N PRO A 207 21.83 15.97 4.92
CA PRO A 207 21.64 17.36 5.31
C PRO A 207 20.47 18.04 4.61
N ASP A 208 20.20 17.67 3.36
CA ASP A 208 19.15 18.27 2.54
C ASP A 208 17.74 17.74 2.86
N ASN A 209 17.59 16.58 3.55
CA ASN A 209 16.27 16.00 3.87
C ASN A 209 15.93 15.96 5.37
N VAL A 210 16.86 16.31 6.26
CA VAL A 210 16.60 16.29 7.73
C VAL A 210 15.42 17.19 8.09
N SER A 211 15.31 18.37 7.48
CA SER A 211 14.18 19.28 7.72
C SER A 211 12.81 18.68 7.33
N SER A 212 12.78 17.84 6.30
CA SER A 212 11.55 17.14 5.89
C SER A 212 11.15 16.05 6.89
N LEU A 213 12.13 15.39 7.50
CA LEU A 213 11.88 14.34 8.50
C LEU A 213 11.42 14.90 9.85
N ILE A 214 11.88 16.11 10.21
CA ILE A 214 11.50 16.76 11.49
C ILE A 214 10.07 17.32 11.45
N LYS A 215 9.51 17.56 10.26
CA LYS A 215 8.17 18.12 10.08
C LYS A 215 7.05 17.07 10.16
N VAL A 216 7.38 15.80 10.23
CA VAL A 216 6.45 14.67 10.37
C VAL A 216 6.24 14.34 11.84
#